data_df4a8c4b52003b68c20207324cca7427
#
_entry.id   df4a8c4b52003b68c20207324cca7427
#
_cell.length_a   1.000
_cell.length_b   1.000
_cell.length_c   1.000
_cell.angle_alpha   90.00
_cell.angle_beta   90.00
_cell.angle_gamma   90.00
#
_symmetry.space_group_name_H-M   'P 1'
#
loop_
_entity.id
_entity.type
_entity.pdbx_description
1 polymer ?
#
loop_
_entity_poly.entity_id
_entity_poly.type
_entity_poly.pdbx_seq_one_letter_code
_entity_poly.pdbx_strand_id
1 'polypeptide(L)'
;MVSDKDPIVARSSAPGRGGIGVVRISGTSKQVNLISQILFPQKELKPRYAHLLSINDTDGHLIDRAIVIRFFGPSSYTGEDVLEIQAHGGPALQQVILERCLQAGREVGLRTAEPGEFTKRAFLNNRMDLAQAEAVAD
;
A
#
# COMPACT_ATOMS: atom_id res chain seq x y z
N MET A 1 7.49 17.98 6.96
CA MET A 1 8.44 17.95 5.83
C MET A 1 8.42 16.59 5.18
N VAL A 2 8.30 16.54 3.88
CA VAL A 2 8.27 15.30 3.11
C VAL A 2 9.67 14.71 3.01
N SER A 3 9.79 13.41 3.23
CA SER A 3 11.05 12.68 3.15
C SER A 3 10.91 11.41 2.32
N ASP A 4 11.95 11.03 1.60
CA ASP A 4 12.01 9.75 0.86
C ASP A 4 11.93 8.54 1.79
N LYS A 5 12.04 8.75 3.10
CA LYS A 5 11.96 7.68 4.10
C LYS A 5 10.61 7.59 4.79
N ASP A 6 9.69 8.50 4.48
CA ASP A 6 8.34 8.41 5.01
C ASP A 6 7.63 7.18 4.43
N PRO A 7 6.82 6.47 5.22
CA PRO A 7 5.93 5.48 4.63
C PRO A 7 4.87 6.20 3.79
N ILE A 8 4.53 5.62 2.66
CA ILE A 8 3.60 6.22 1.71
C ILE A 8 2.50 5.26 1.32
N VAL A 9 1.34 5.81 1.01
CA VAL A 9 0.20 5.04 0.53
C VAL A 9 -0.36 5.69 -0.73
N ALA A 10 -0.77 4.86 -1.68
CA ALA A 10 -1.42 5.35 -2.90
C ALA A 10 -2.45 4.36 -3.39
N ARG A 11 -3.44 4.88 -4.09
CA ARG A 11 -4.33 4.09 -4.93
C ARG A 11 -3.62 3.83 -6.24
N SER A 12 -3.60 2.56 -6.63
CA SER A 12 -2.89 2.11 -7.83
C SER A 12 -3.85 1.41 -8.80
N SER A 13 -5.11 1.77 -8.73
CA SER A 13 -6.14 1.19 -9.59
C SER A 13 -6.00 1.69 -10.99
N ALA A 14 -6.20 0.79 -11.96
CA ALA A 14 -6.32 1.22 -13.34
C ALA A 14 -7.52 2.17 -13.46
N PRO A 15 -7.40 3.25 -14.20
CA PRO A 15 -8.53 4.12 -14.46
C PRO A 15 -9.63 3.35 -15.18
N GLY A 16 -10.88 3.63 -14.82
CA GLY A 16 -12.03 3.04 -15.47
C GLY A 16 -12.70 1.98 -14.62
N ARG A 17 -13.14 0.92 -15.24
CA ARG A 17 -14.18 0.03 -14.76
C ARG A 17 -13.70 -1.25 -14.12
N GLY A 18 -12.50 -1.30 -13.63
CA GLY A 18 -12.04 -2.49 -12.93
C GLY A 18 -12.94 -2.79 -11.74
N GLY A 19 -13.37 -4.03 -11.58
CA GLY A 19 -14.08 -4.46 -10.38
C GLY A 19 -13.20 -4.43 -9.14
N ILE A 20 -11.89 -4.27 -9.31
CA ILE A 20 -10.89 -4.30 -8.24
C ILE A 20 -10.12 -3.00 -8.22
N GLY A 21 -9.97 -2.44 -7.03
CA GLY A 21 -9.08 -1.33 -6.78
C GLY A 21 -7.94 -1.78 -5.88
N VAL A 22 -6.77 -1.18 -6.05
CA VAL A 22 -5.57 -1.54 -5.31
C VAL A 22 -5.08 -0.34 -4.52
N VAL A 23 -4.82 -0.57 -3.22
CA VAL A 23 -4.15 0.40 -2.36
C VAL A 23 -2.81 -0.22 -1.97
N ARG A 24 -1.73 0.53 -2.14
CA ARG A 24 -0.39 0.07 -1.79
C ARG A 24 0.25 0.98 -0.76
N ILE A 25 0.91 0.36 0.21
CA ILE A 25 1.69 1.04 1.23
C ILE A 25 3.13 0.60 1.07
N SER A 26 4.07 1.54 1.09
CA SER A 26 5.49 1.25 1.00
C SER A 26 6.23 1.95 2.13
N GLY A 27 7.19 1.26 2.72
CA GLY A 27 7.99 1.81 3.81
C GLY A 27 9.02 0.82 4.32
N THR A 28 9.62 1.14 5.46
CA THR A 28 10.52 0.20 6.13
C THR A 28 9.75 -0.99 6.67
N SER A 29 10.45 -2.09 6.95
CA SER A 29 9.83 -3.27 7.57
C SER A 29 9.10 -2.92 8.84
N LYS A 30 9.72 -2.12 9.70
CA LYS A 30 9.12 -1.72 10.97
C LYS A 30 7.83 -0.93 10.76
N GLN A 31 7.84 0.03 9.85
CA GLN A 31 6.67 0.84 9.53
C GLN A 31 5.52 0.01 8.98
N VAL A 32 5.82 -0.83 8.00
CA VAL A 32 4.80 -1.65 7.34
C VAL A 32 4.28 -2.74 8.28
N ASN A 33 5.14 -3.31 9.13
CA ASN A 33 4.70 -4.27 10.15
C ASN A 33 3.68 -3.65 11.09
N LEU A 34 3.94 -2.45 11.58
CA LEU A 34 3.04 -1.78 12.51
C LEU A 34 1.68 -1.53 11.86
N ILE A 35 1.69 -1.00 10.63
CA ILE A 35 0.46 -0.74 9.87
C ILE A 35 -0.33 -2.03 9.64
N SER A 36 0.37 -3.08 9.22
CA SER A 36 -0.25 -4.39 8.96
C SER A 36 -0.91 -4.98 10.20
N GLN A 37 -0.26 -4.87 11.36
CA GLN A 37 -0.81 -5.38 12.62
C GLN A 37 -2.07 -4.61 13.04
N ILE A 38 -2.13 -3.32 12.76
CA ILE A 38 -3.31 -2.52 13.08
C ILE A 38 -4.47 -2.85 12.14
N LEU A 39 -4.19 -2.98 10.84
CA LEU A 39 -5.23 -3.27 9.85
C LEU A 39 -5.72 -4.71 9.91
N PHE A 40 -4.81 -5.65 10.17
CA PHE A 40 -5.07 -7.08 10.10
C PHE A 40 -4.52 -7.79 11.35
N PRO A 41 -5.07 -7.51 12.55
CA PRO A 41 -4.48 -7.99 13.79
C PRO A 41 -4.58 -9.50 13.99
N GLN A 42 -5.51 -10.17 13.30
CA GLN A 42 -5.72 -11.61 13.48
C GLN A 42 -4.78 -12.47 12.65
N LYS A 43 -3.99 -11.87 11.76
CA LYS A 43 -3.23 -12.65 10.79
C LYS A 43 -1.80 -12.15 10.63
N GLU A 44 -0.86 -13.06 10.78
CA GLU A 44 0.50 -12.83 10.33
C GLU A 44 0.58 -13.15 8.84
N LEU A 45 1.03 -12.17 8.05
CA LEU A 45 1.04 -12.29 6.60
C LEU A 45 2.30 -13.02 6.14
N LYS A 46 2.10 -14.07 5.36
CA LYS A 46 3.21 -14.80 4.72
C LYS A 46 3.73 -13.99 3.53
N PRO A 47 5.04 -14.03 3.27
CA PRO A 47 5.60 -13.31 2.12
C PRO A 47 4.94 -13.73 0.81
N ARG A 48 4.51 -12.76 0.02
CA ARG A 48 4.00 -12.95 -1.35
C ARG A 48 2.82 -13.92 -1.45
N TYR A 49 2.05 -14.02 -0.40
CA TYR A 49 0.89 -14.91 -0.32
C TYR A 49 -0.39 -14.07 -0.34
N ALA A 50 -1.36 -14.48 -1.15
CA ALA A 50 -2.64 -13.77 -1.26
C ALA A 50 -3.57 -14.23 -0.14
N HIS A 51 -3.67 -13.43 0.91
CA HIS A 51 -4.59 -13.68 2.02
C HIS A 51 -5.93 -13.00 1.75
N LEU A 52 -7.04 -13.71 1.98
CA LEU A 52 -8.36 -13.09 1.95
C LEU A 52 -8.71 -12.66 3.37
N LEU A 53 -8.77 -11.36 3.61
CA LEU A 53 -8.94 -10.80 4.96
C LEU A 53 -10.01 -9.71 4.97
N SER A 54 -10.62 -9.51 6.12
CA SER A 54 -11.51 -8.39 6.35
C SER A 54 -10.69 -7.15 6.70
N ILE A 55 -11.00 -6.03 6.08
CA ILE A 55 -10.51 -4.72 6.53
C ILE A 55 -11.65 -4.02 7.24
N ASN A 56 -11.40 -3.59 8.47
CA ASN A 56 -12.41 -2.98 9.33
C ASN A 56 -12.04 -1.54 9.67
N ASP A 57 -13.04 -0.75 10.04
CA ASP A 57 -12.81 0.59 10.57
C ASP A 57 -12.35 0.54 12.03
N THR A 58 -12.14 1.70 12.63
CA THR A 58 -11.66 1.79 14.02
C THR A 58 -12.66 1.26 15.04
N ASP A 59 -13.94 1.19 14.69
CA ASP A 59 -14.98 0.66 15.56
C ASP A 59 -15.22 -0.83 15.36
N GLY A 60 -14.44 -1.47 14.49
CA GLY A 60 -14.58 -2.88 14.19
C GLY A 60 -15.62 -3.23 13.15
N HIS A 61 -16.22 -2.23 12.49
CA HIS A 61 -17.20 -2.47 11.43
C HIS A 61 -16.49 -2.82 10.13
N LEU A 62 -17.02 -3.78 9.41
CA LEU A 62 -16.46 -4.22 8.14
C LEU A 62 -16.51 -3.12 7.09
N ILE A 63 -15.37 -2.78 6.52
CA ILE A 63 -15.28 -1.93 5.33
C ILE A 63 -15.43 -2.79 4.08
N ASP A 64 -14.59 -3.81 3.94
CA ASP A 64 -14.63 -4.74 2.82
C ASP A 64 -13.80 -5.98 3.15
N ARG A 65 -13.98 -7.02 2.34
CA ARG A 65 -13.06 -8.16 2.32
C ARG A 65 -12.10 -7.97 1.15
N ALA A 66 -10.84 -8.18 1.41
CA ALA A 66 -9.78 -7.83 0.46
C ALA A 66 -8.75 -8.94 0.35
N ILE A 67 -8.11 -9.00 -0.82
CA ILE A 67 -6.90 -9.80 -0.99
C ILE A 67 -5.74 -8.94 -0.51
N VAL A 68 -4.98 -9.43 0.45
CA VAL A 68 -3.86 -8.71 1.06
C VAL A 68 -2.58 -9.48 0.82
N ILE A 69 -1.59 -8.78 0.26
CA ILE A 69 -0.29 -9.38 -0.06
C ILE A 69 0.81 -8.54 0.55
N ARG A 70 1.73 -9.21 1.25
CA ARG A 70 2.91 -8.58 1.81
C ARG A 70 4.14 -8.92 0.96
N PHE A 71 4.84 -7.89 0.51
CA PHE A 71 6.12 -8.05 -0.17
C PHE A 71 7.22 -7.51 0.75
N PHE A 72 8.28 -8.29 0.92
CA PHE A 72 9.42 -7.88 1.73
C PHE A 72 10.53 -7.36 0.81
N GLY A 73 11.08 -6.21 1.16
CA GLY A 73 12.19 -5.65 0.42
C GLY A 73 13.43 -6.56 0.48
N PRO A 74 14.29 -6.55 -0.54
CA PRO A 74 14.19 -5.75 -1.76
C PRO A 74 13.28 -6.33 -2.86
N SER A 75 12.66 -7.50 -2.62
CA SER A 75 11.83 -8.21 -3.61
C SER A 75 10.43 -7.61 -3.69
N SER A 76 10.35 -6.34 -4.05
CA SER A 76 9.13 -5.58 -4.15
C SER A 76 9.24 -4.52 -5.25
N TYR A 77 8.14 -3.87 -5.59
CA TYR A 77 8.14 -2.83 -6.63
C TYR A 77 9.10 -1.68 -6.27
N THR A 78 9.02 -1.18 -5.05
CA THR A 78 9.83 -0.03 -4.61
C THR A 78 11.20 -0.41 -4.07
N GLY A 79 11.45 -1.69 -3.81
CA GLY A 79 12.63 -2.15 -3.08
C GLY A 79 12.49 -2.05 -1.57
N GLU A 80 11.43 -1.43 -1.08
CA GLU A 80 11.07 -1.38 0.34
C GLU A 80 10.06 -2.50 0.65
N ASP A 81 9.62 -2.61 1.90
CA ASP A 81 8.47 -3.46 2.20
C ASP A 81 7.20 -2.82 1.62
N VAL A 82 6.33 -3.65 1.08
CA VAL A 82 5.08 -3.22 0.46
C VAL A 82 3.92 -4.04 0.99
N LEU A 83 2.83 -3.38 1.35
CA LEU A 83 1.57 -4.01 1.67
C LEU A 83 0.57 -3.64 0.58
N GLU A 84 0.04 -4.64 -0.11
CA GLU A 84 -0.93 -4.43 -1.19
C GLU A 84 -2.30 -4.91 -0.73
N ILE A 85 -3.30 -4.06 -0.89
CA ILE A 85 -4.69 -4.36 -0.51
C ILE A 85 -5.54 -4.25 -1.77
N GLN A 86 -6.06 -5.38 -2.23
CA GLN A 86 -6.92 -5.47 -3.40
C GLN A 86 -8.36 -5.66 -2.94
N ALA A 87 -9.18 -4.65 -3.16
CA ALA A 87 -10.57 -4.62 -2.72
C ALA A 87 -11.48 -4.22 -3.86
N HIS A 88 -12.77 -4.05 -3.59
CA HIS A 88 -13.70 -3.58 -4.61
C HIS A 88 -13.31 -2.18 -5.09
N GLY A 89 -13.51 -1.90 -6.38
CA GLY A 89 -12.91 -0.75 -7.05
C GLY A 89 -13.72 0.54 -7.03
N GLY A 90 -14.87 0.56 -6.38
CA GLY A 90 -15.69 1.78 -6.34
C GLY A 90 -14.94 2.96 -5.72
N PRO A 91 -15.03 4.18 -6.30
CA PRO A 91 -14.24 5.31 -5.81
C PRO A 91 -14.51 5.65 -4.34
N ALA A 92 -15.75 5.58 -3.90
CA ALA A 92 -16.11 5.88 -2.51
C ALA A 92 -15.47 4.86 -1.56
N LEU A 93 -15.53 3.57 -1.89
CA LEU A 93 -14.97 2.51 -1.08
C LEU A 93 -13.44 2.61 -1.02
N GLN A 94 -12.81 2.87 -2.16
CA GLN A 94 -11.36 3.04 -2.24
C GLN A 94 -10.89 4.22 -1.39
N GLN A 95 -11.66 5.31 -1.35
CA GLN A 95 -11.35 6.45 -0.51
C GLN A 95 -11.45 6.09 0.98
N VAL A 96 -12.45 5.32 1.37
CA VAL A 96 -12.60 4.85 2.75
C VAL A 96 -11.43 3.96 3.16
N ILE A 97 -10.99 3.07 2.26
CA ILE A 97 -9.82 2.21 2.52
C ILE A 97 -8.56 3.04 2.67
N LEU A 98 -8.35 4.02 1.79
CA LEU A 98 -7.19 4.91 1.86
C LEU A 98 -7.16 5.66 3.20
N GLU A 99 -8.28 6.21 3.61
CA GLU A 99 -8.38 6.93 4.90
C GLU A 99 -8.13 6.01 6.08
N ARG A 100 -8.63 4.77 6.03
CA ARG A 100 -8.36 3.78 7.07
C ARG A 100 -6.87 3.46 7.16
N CYS A 101 -6.19 3.32 6.04
CA CYS A 101 -4.75 3.11 6.00
C CYS A 101 -4.00 4.28 6.62
N LEU A 102 -4.34 5.50 6.25
CA LEU A 102 -3.71 6.71 6.80
C LEU A 102 -3.87 6.78 8.32
N GLN A 103 -5.03 6.41 8.81
CA GLN A 103 -5.33 6.37 10.23
C GLN A 103 -4.48 5.32 10.95
N ALA A 104 -4.39 4.12 10.37
CA ALA A 104 -3.59 3.02 10.92
C ALA A 104 -2.10 3.36 10.96
N GLY A 105 -1.62 4.13 10.00
CA GLY A 105 -0.20 4.51 9.90
C GLY A 105 0.15 5.86 10.52
N ARG A 106 -0.77 6.47 11.25
CA ARG A 106 -0.55 7.81 11.79
C ARG A 106 0.70 7.90 12.65
N GLU A 107 0.94 6.92 13.51
CA GLU A 107 2.08 6.94 14.44
C GLU A 107 3.43 6.87 13.74
N VAL A 108 3.49 6.28 12.56
CA VAL A 108 4.73 6.18 11.78
C VAL A 108 4.82 7.24 10.68
N GLY A 109 3.88 8.17 10.66
CA GLY A 109 3.89 9.28 9.69
C GLY A 109 3.46 8.88 8.29
N LEU A 110 2.61 7.87 8.15
CA LEU A 110 2.10 7.47 6.84
C LEU A 110 1.38 8.63 6.18
N ARG A 111 1.73 8.91 4.94
CA ARG A 111 1.13 9.95 4.13
C ARG A 111 0.79 9.45 2.74
N THR A 112 -0.06 10.17 2.06
CA THR A 112 -0.34 9.90 0.65
C THR A 112 0.92 10.16 -0.17
N ALA A 113 1.21 9.26 -1.09
CA ALA A 113 2.35 9.41 -2.00
C ALA A 113 2.16 10.62 -2.90
N GLU A 114 3.26 11.28 -3.23
CA GLU A 114 3.26 12.29 -4.27
C GLU A 114 3.21 11.62 -5.64
N PRO A 115 2.74 12.32 -6.68
CA PRO A 115 2.73 11.75 -8.03
C PRO A 115 4.09 11.19 -8.42
N GLY A 116 4.12 9.95 -8.89
CA GLY A 116 5.35 9.26 -9.30
C GLY A 116 6.25 8.79 -8.18
N GLU A 117 5.86 8.92 -6.93
CA GLU A 117 6.75 8.62 -5.80
C GLU A 117 7.08 7.13 -5.67
N PHE A 118 6.13 6.24 -5.95
CA PHE A 118 6.41 4.81 -5.95
C PHE A 118 7.47 4.45 -6.99
N THR A 119 7.34 4.98 -8.19
CA THR A 119 8.32 4.77 -9.27
C THR A 119 9.67 5.40 -8.94
N LYS A 120 9.66 6.60 -8.35
CA LYS A 120 10.90 7.25 -7.90
C LYS A 120 11.64 6.37 -6.91
N ARG A 121 10.95 5.80 -5.94
CA ARG A 121 11.58 4.91 -4.95
C ARG A 121 12.11 3.64 -5.58
N ALA A 122 11.39 3.06 -6.54
CA ALA A 122 11.88 1.90 -7.28
C ALA A 122 13.19 2.22 -8.00
N PHE A 123 13.29 3.38 -8.63
CA PHE A 123 14.51 3.83 -9.28
C PHE A 123 15.63 4.05 -8.26
N LEU A 124 15.37 4.75 -7.17
CA LEU A 124 16.38 5.03 -6.14
C LEU A 124 16.90 3.76 -5.48
N ASN A 125 16.09 2.73 -5.39
CA ASN A 125 16.46 1.43 -4.81
C ASN A 125 16.91 0.41 -5.85
N ASN A 126 17.26 0.87 -7.05
CA ASN A 126 17.80 0.03 -8.14
C ASN A 126 16.82 -1.07 -8.60
N ARG A 127 15.51 -0.85 -8.49
CA ARG A 127 14.50 -1.80 -8.98
C ARG A 127 14.16 -1.57 -10.45
N MET A 128 14.51 -0.40 -10.98
CA MET A 128 14.36 -0.09 -12.39
C MET A 128 15.42 0.94 -12.79
N ASP A 129 15.75 1.00 -14.07
CA ASP A 129 16.65 2.02 -14.58
C ASP A 129 15.88 3.32 -14.92
N LEU A 130 16.61 4.36 -15.30
CA LEU A 130 16.02 5.66 -15.58
C LEU A 130 15.02 5.60 -16.74
N ALA A 131 15.36 4.84 -17.80
CA ALA A 131 14.47 4.72 -18.96
C ALA A 131 13.16 4.04 -18.56
N GLN A 132 13.23 2.98 -17.73
CA GLN A 132 12.04 2.31 -17.21
C GLN A 132 11.19 3.25 -16.35
N ALA A 133 11.83 4.03 -15.48
CA ALA A 133 11.13 4.97 -14.62
C ALA A 133 10.39 6.04 -15.44
N GLU A 134 11.03 6.55 -16.49
CA GLU A 134 10.42 7.56 -17.37
C GLU A 134 9.24 6.99 -18.17
N ALA A 135 9.25 5.69 -18.43
CA ALA A 135 8.20 5.04 -19.20
C ALA A 135 6.94 4.76 -18.38
N VAL A 136 7.02 4.82 -17.05
CA VAL A 136 5.88 4.53 -16.16
C VAL A 136 5.07 5.80 -15.95
N ALA A 137 3.76 5.70 -16.23
CA ALA A 137 2.81 6.79 -15.99
C ALA A 137 2.06 6.49 -14.68
N ASP A 138 2.52 7.05 -13.60
CA ASP A 138 1.87 6.85 -12.30
C ASP A 138 1.56 8.18 -11.59
#